data_ca99fbd8be01a471c6493440eb9b5b32
#
_entry.id   ca99fbd8be01a471c6493440eb9b5b32
#
_cell.length_a   1.000
_cell.length_b   1.000
_cell.length_c   1.000
_cell.angle_alpha   90.00
_cell.angle_beta   90.00
_cell.angle_gamma   90.00
#
_symmetry.space_group_name_H-M   'P 1'
#
loop_
_entity.id
_entity.type
_entity.pdbx_description
1 polymer ?
#
loop_
_entity_poly.entity_id
_entity_poly.type
_entity_poly.pdbx_seq_one_letter_code
_entity_poly.pdbx_strand_id
1 'polypeptide(L)'
;FVFSTYTNEVKSTYGGGSITLYDVSDSPNSNITGQIQAIPGESFPHLTGTDWIRDDQGRVIINDATGSPSIDPVSKKLGKVLPDYTLGINNSLTYKGVTLSFLVDYRKGGKLFTEAKYNMTWSGHAVDTDYDRDNGFIFPNSVLASTGEPNTTVATGAGYGSNGAIAYANQLAGVGSYN
;
A
#
# COMPACT_ATOMS: atom_id res chain seq x y z
N PHE A 1 -17.55 -18.05 19.56
CA PHE A 1 -17.74 -16.88 18.71
C PHE A 1 -17.26 -15.63 19.44
N VAL A 2 -16.37 -14.88 18.82
CA VAL A 2 -15.84 -13.63 19.35
C VAL A 2 -15.92 -12.59 18.23
N PHE A 3 -16.55 -11.46 18.52
CA PHE A 3 -16.58 -10.30 17.64
C PHE A 3 -16.00 -9.10 18.37
N SER A 4 -15.07 -8.38 17.73
CA SER A 4 -14.46 -7.20 18.30
C SER A 4 -14.42 -6.08 17.26
N THR A 5 -14.85 -4.91 17.67
CA THR A 5 -14.75 -3.66 16.92
C THR A 5 -14.45 -2.52 17.90
N TYR A 6 -13.72 -1.53 17.43
CA TYR A 6 -13.53 -0.31 18.20
C TYR A 6 -13.28 0.87 17.29
N THR A 7 -13.65 2.03 17.75
CA THR A 7 -13.42 3.31 17.11
C THR A 7 -12.68 4.24 18.07
N ASN A 8 -11.78 5.00 17.54
CA ASN A 8 -11.06 6.03 18.26
C ASN A 8 -10.80 7.23 17.34
N GLU A 9 -10.48 8.35 17.93
CA GLU A 9 -10.13 9.57 17.23
C GLU A 9 -9.13 10.37 18.07
N VAL A 10 -8.07 10.85 17.42
CA VAL A 10 -7.13 11.79 18.04
C VAL A 10 -7.81 13.17 18.14
N LYS A 11 -8.15 13.61 19.32
CA LYS A 11 -8.80 14.91 19.52
C LYS A 11 -7.82 16.07 19.33
N SER A 12 -6.64 15.97 19.91
CA SER A 12 -5.59 16.98 19.80
C SER A 12 -4.22 16.36 20.04
N THR A 13 -3.19 17.04 19.57
CA THR A 13 -1.79 16.74 19.82
C THR A 13 -1.09 17.97 20.39
N TYR A 14 0.05 17.77 21.02
CA TYR A 14 0.89 18.89 21.43
C TYR A 14 1.34 19.67 20.19
N GLY A 15 1.11 20.99 20.19
CA GLY A 15 1.40 21.85 19.04
C GLY A 15 0.37 21.81 17.90
N GLY A 16 -0.69 21.00 18.00
CA GLY A 16 -1.84 20.98 17.07
C GLY A 16 -1.59 20.28 15.71
N GLY A 17 -0.35 19.84 15.44
CA GLY A 17 0.01 19.14 14.22
C GLY A 17 0.02 17.61 14.37
N SER A 18 0.34 16.88 13.31
CA SER A 18 0.58 15.45 13.38
C SER A 18 1.89 15.12 14.12
N ILE A 19 1.89 14.03 14.86
CA ILE A 19 3.07 13.52 15.56
C ILE A 19 3.44 12.16 14.94
N THR A 20 4.66 12.05 14.40
CA THR A 20 5.21 10.77 13.95
C THR A 20 5.69 9.97 15.15
N LEU A 21 5.23 8.72 15.24
CA LEU A 21 5.58 7.78 16.29
C LEU A 21 6.62 6.78 15.83
N TYR A 22 6.53 6.37 14.58
CA TYR A 22 7.38 5.35 14.03
C TYR A 22 7.47 5.45 12.50
N ASP A 23 8.70 5.35 11.97
CA ASP A 23 8.94 5.15 10.55
C ASP A 23 8.90 3.65 10.23
N VAL A 24 8.04 3.25 9.29
CA VAL A 24 7.86 1.84 8.90
C VAL A 24 8.66 1.46 7.67
N SER A 25 9.28 2.44 7.01
CA SER A 25 10.18 2.23 5.88
C SER A 25 11.60 2.50 6.31
N ASP A 26 12.45 1.47 6.33
CA ASP A 26 13.83 1.53 6.84
C ASP A 26 14.87 1.76 5.73
N SER A 27 14.47 2.25 4.57
CA SER A 27 15.41 2.51 3.48
C SER A 27 15.76 4.00 3.40
N PRO A 28 16.93 4.42 3.90
CA PRO A 28 17.35 5.82 3.92
C PRO A 28 17.54 6.43 2.52
N ASN A 29 17.60 5.60 1.49
CA ASN A 29 17.76 5.99 0.09
C ASN A 29 16.47 5.85 -0.73
N SER A 30 15.36 5.51 -0.11
CA SER A 30 14.08 5.35 -0.78
C SER A 30 13.30 6.66 -0.73
N ASN A 31 12.79 7.09 -1.89
CA ASN A 31 11.80 8.16 -1.95
C ASN A 31 10.41 7.69 -1.44
N ILE A 32 10.33 6.43 -0.99
CA ILE A 32 9.12 5.83 -0.48
C ILE A 32 9.20 5.87 1.04
N THR A 33 8.25 6.58 1.63
CA THR A 33 8.17 6.73 3.08
C THR A 33 6.86 6.14 3.57
N GLY A 34 6.92 5.50 4.72
CA GLY A 34 5.76 5.07 5.46
C GLY A 34 5.94 5.41 6.93
N GLN A 35 4.95 6.07 7.53
CA GLN A 35 5.01 6.50 8.92
C GLN A 35 3.73 6.17 9.67
N ILE A 36 3.87 5.80 10.91
CA ILE A 36 2.75 5.70 11.85
C ILE A 36 2.63 7.01 12.59
N GLN A 37 1.48 7.65 12.48
CA GLN A 37 1.25 8.98 13.02
C GLN A 37 -0.01 9.05 13.89
N ALA A 38 0.02 9.99 14.84
CA ALA A 38 -1.16 10.53 15.51
C ALA A 38 -1.56 11.84 14.80
N ILE A 39 -2.71 11.86 14.15
CA ILE A 39 -3.19 12.99 13.35
C ILE A 39 -4.49 13.48 13.96
N PRO A 40 -4.61 14.76 14.39
CA PRO A 40 -5.87 15.30 14.89
C PRO A 40 -7.04 15.10 13.91
N GLY A 41 -8.16 14.62 14.42
CA GLY A 41 -9.36 14.29 13.64
C GLY A 41 -9.36 12.91 12.98
N GLU A 42 -8.24 12.19 13.03
CA GLU A 42 -8.13 10.85 12.44
C GLU A 42 -8.11 9.75 13.50
N SER A 43 -8.35 8.52 13.05
CA SER A 43 -8.17 7.35 13.89
C SER A 43 -6.70 7.11 14.22
N PHE A 44 -6.41 6.57 15.40
CA PHE A 44 -5.07 6.20 15.84
C PHE A 44 -4.91 4.68 15.98
N PRO A 45 -3.78 4.13 15.57
CA PRO A 45 -2.68 4.71 14.77
C PRO A 45 -3.06 4.86 13.29
N HIS A 46 -2.52 5.90 12.64
CA HIS A 46 -2.77 6.19 11.22
C HIS A 46 -1.48 5.97 10.40
N LEU A 47 -1.60 5.28 9.26
CA LEU A 47 -0.50 5.12 8.31
C LEU A 47 -0.53 6.29 7.33
N THR A 48 0.60 6.97 7.21
CA THR A 48 0.87 7.96 6.16
C THR A 48 2.04 7.51 5.31
N GLY A 49 2.18 8.05 4.13
CA GLY A 49 3.29 7.70 3.26
C GLY A 49 3.21 8.36 1.89
N THR A 50 4.14 8.00 1.03
CA THR A 50 4.19 8.48 -0.34
C THR A 50 3.09 7.85 -1.20
N ASP A 51 2.65 8.59 -2.21
CA ASP A 51 1.76 8.15 -3.28
C ASP A 51 2.24 8.77 -4.60
N TRP A 52 1.67 8.31 -5.70
CA TRP A 52 1.90 8.92 -7.01
C TRP A 52 1.19 10.27 -7.13
N ILE A 53 1.79 11.19 -7.90
CA ILE A 53 1.07 12.38 -8.32
C ILE A 53 -0.08 11.95 -9.24
N ARG A 54 -1.28 12.46 -8.96
CA ARG A 54 -2.48 12.19 -9.74
C ARG A 54 -3.12 13.49 -10.21
N ASP A 55 -3.78 13.42 -11.34
CA ASP A 55 -4.63 14.50 -11.80
C ASP A 55 -5.99 14.52 -11.07
N ASP A 56 -6.83 15.50 -11.41
CA ASP A 56 -8.17 15.68 -10.82
C ASP A 56 -9.14 14.51 -11.11
N GLN A 57 -8.80 13.66 -12.09
CA GLN A 57 -9.56 12.44 -12.44
C GLN A 57 -9.00 11.19 -11.77
N GLY A 58 -7.95 11.33 -10.95
CA GLY A 58 -7.30 10.23 -10.25
C GLY A 58 -6.33 9.41 -11.11
N ARG A 59 -6.02 9.86 -12.34
CA ARG A 59 -5.06 9.21 -13.21
C ARG A 59 -3.63 9.56 -12.78
N VAL A 60 -2.72 8.60 -12.86
CA VAL A 60 -1.33 8.78 -12.46
C VAL A 60 -0.59 9.64 -13.49
N ILE A 61 0.16 10.63 -13.03
CA ILE A 61 0.97 11.49 -13.88
C ILE A 61 2.32 10.84 -14.13
N ILE A 62 2.66 10.67 -15.41
CA ILE A 62 3.83 9.95 -15.90
C ILE A 62 4.85 10.94 -16.48
N ASN A 63 6.11 10.71 -16.19
CA ASN A 63 7.21 11.39 -16.86
C ASN A 63 7.26 10.96 -18.33
N ASP A 64 7.12 11.90 -19.25
CA ASP A 64 7.00 11.66 -20.69
C ASP A 64 8.23 10.95 -21.28
N ALA A 65 9.42 11.21 -20.74
CA ALA A 65 10.66 10.63 -21.25
C ALA A 65 10.91 9.19 -20.77
N THR A 66 10.41 8.84 -19.58
CA THR A 66 10.72 7.56 -18.94
C THR A 66 9.53 6.62 -18.83
N GLY A 67 8.32 7.11 -19.05
CA GLY A 67 7.11 6.32 -18.82
C GLY A 67 6.86 5.96 -17.35
N SER A 68 7.64 6.52 -16.43
CA SER A 68 7.60 6.20 -15.01
C SER A 68 6.72 7.20 -14.24
N PRO A 69 6.00 6.75 -13.21
CA PRO A 69 5.18 7.64 -12.40
C PRO A 69 6.04 8.58 -11.55
N SER A 70 5.51 9.77 -11.31
CA SER A 70 6.12 10.75 -10.40
C SER A 70 5.60 10.56 -8.98
N ILE A 71 6.52 10.56 -8.01
CA ILE A 71 6.18 10.45 -6.59
C ILE A 71 5.78 11.82 -6.07
N ASP A 72 4.66 11.90 -5.36
CA ASP A 72 4.25 13.12 -4.66
C ASP A 72 5.18 13.33 -3.44
N PRO A 73 5.86 14.47 -3.35
CA PRO A 73 6.71 14.76 -2.20
C PRO A 73 5.91 14.98 -0.90
N VAL A 74 4.61 15.20 -1.02
CA VAL A 74 3.73 15.39 0.13
C VAL A 74 3.20 14.04 0.62
N SER A 75 3.53 13.69 1.86
CA SER A 75 3.01 12.47 2.48
C SER A 75 1.48 12.48 2.55
N LYS A 76 0.88 11.39 2.10
CA LYS A 76 -0.58 11.18 2.07
C LYS A 76 -1.04 10.36 3.26
N LYS A 77 -2.30 10.57 3.66
CA LYS A 77 -3.00 9.70 4.60
C LYS A 77 -3.40 8.42 3.87
N LEU A 78 -2.77 7.30 4.22
CA LEU A 78 -3.03 6.00 3.58
C LEU A 78 -4.16 5.22 4.27
N GLY A 79 -4.41 5.51 5.55
CA GLY A 79 -5.53 4.96 6.30
C GLY A 79 -5.16 4.49 7.70
N LYS A 80 -6.17 4.05 8.46
CA LYS A 80 -5.97 3.53 9.81
C LYS A 80 -5.28 2.17 9.79
N VAL A 81 -4.40 1.93 10.75
CA VAL A 81 -3.65 0.67 10.87
C VAL A 81 -4.52 -0.45 11.44
N LEU A 82 -5.43 -0.10 12.32
CA LEU A 82 -6.27 -1.07 13.00
C LEU A 82 -7.44 -1.52 12.13
N PRO A 83 -7.83 -2.81 12.19
CA PRO A 83 -8.98 -3.31 11.44
C PRO A 83 -10.29 -2.64 11.88
N ASP A 84 -11.28 -2.65 10.99
CA ASP A 84 -12.63 -2.19 11.29
C ASP A 84 -13.30 -3.12 12.31
N TYR A 85 -13.08 -4.44 12.11
CA TYR A 85 -13.52 -5.47 13.05
C TYR A 85 -12.72 -6.75 12.88
N THR A 86 -12.77 -7.57 13.90
CA THR A 86 -12.27 -8.94 13.89
C THR A 86 -13.39 -9.90 14.28
N LEU A 87 -13.42 -11.09 13.65
CA LEU A 87 -14.37 -12.14 13.91
C LEU A 87 -13.65 -13.46 14.11
N GLY A 88 -13.81 -14.07 15.27
CA GLY A 88 -13.29 -15.40 15.59
C GLY A 88 -14.41 -16.41 15.80
N ILE A 89 -14.35 -17.53 15.12
CA ILE A 89 -15.29 -18.66 15.30
C ILE A 89 -14.48 -19.89 15.64
N ASN A 90 -14.65 -20.40 16.85
CA ASN A 90 -14.08 -21.68 17.25
C ASN A 90 -15.23 -22.68 17.42
N ASN A 91 -15.15 -23.80 16.75
CA ASN A 91 -16.16 -24.84 16.82
C ASN A 91 -15.51 -26.22 16.95
N SER A 92 -16.17 -27.10 17.69
CA SER A 92 -15.79 -28.51 17.81
C SER A 92 -17.06 -29.37 17.75
N LEU A 93 -17.09 -30.31 16.83
CA LEU A 93 -18.20 -31.21 16.56
C LEU A 93 -17.72 -32.63 16.80
N THR A 94 -18.42 -33.37 17.64
CA THR A 94 -18.11 -34.77 17.89
C THR A 94 -19.31 -35.66 17.47
N TYR A 95 -19.02 -36.64 16.63
CA TYR A 95 -20.02 -37.62 16.19
C TYR A 95 -19.44 -39.03 16.15
N LYS A 96 -20.03 -40.00 16.84
CA LYS A 96 -19.63 -41.40 16.86
C LYS A 96 -18.13 -41.63 17.10
N GLY A 97 -17.53 -40.87 18.01
CA GLY A 97 -16.09 -40.98 18.35
C GLY A 97 -15.15 -40.24 17.44
N VAL A 98 -15.61 -39.56 16.40
CA VAL A 98 -14.84 -38.67 15.55
C VAL A 98 -15.09 -37.24 15.95
N THR A 99 -14.03 -36.49 16.21
CA THR A 99 -14.11 -35.07 16.56
C THR A 99 -13.47 -34.21 15.45
N LEU A 100 -14.25 -33.25 14.92
CA LEU A 100 -13.79 -32.22 14.02
C LEU A 100 -13.75 -30.89 14.79
N SER A 101 -12.57 -30.29 14.85
CA SER A 101 -12.40 -28.95 15.43
C SER A 101 -11.84 -27.99 14.38
N PHE A 102 -12.38 -26.78 14.31
CA PHE A 102 -11.89 -25.74 13.41
C PHE A 102 -11.98 -24.36 14.05
N LEU A 103 -11.03 -23.51 13.68
CA LEU A 103 -10.96 -22.10 14.02
C LEU A 103 -10.99 -21.28 12.72
N VAL A 104 -11.88 -20.31 12.66
CA VAL A 104 -11.90 -19.28 11.63
C VAL A 104 -11.59 -17.94 12.30
N ASP A 105 -10.55 -17.27 11.87
CA ASP A 105 -10.21 -15.89 12.28
C ASP A 105 -10.27 -15.00 11.05
N TYR A 106 -11.12 -13.98 11.12
CA TYR A 106 -11.33 -13.04 10.04
C TYR A 106 -11.11 -11.62 10.50
N ARG A 107 -10.34 -10.85 9.72
CA ARG A 107 -10.10 -9.42 9.94
C ARG A 107 -10.52 -8.64 8.73
N LYS A 108 -11.21 -7.54 8.94
CA LYS A 108 -11.58 -6.62 7.87
C LYS A 108 -11.02 -5.22 8.13
N GLY A 109 -10.49 -4.61 7.06
CA GLY A 109 -9.91 -3.27 7.12
C GLY A 109 -8.52 -3.27 7.74
N GLY A 110 -8.03 -2.07 8.01
CA GLY A 110 -6.65 -1.85 8.46
C GLY A 110 -5.66 -1.74 7.32
N LYS A 111 -4.67 -0.89 7.50
CA LYS A 111 -3.56 -0.67 6.56
C LYS A 111 -2.26 -1.12 7.21
N LEU A 112 -1.40 -1.72 6.42
CA LEU A 112 -0.06 -2.11 6.85
C LEU A 112 0.96 -1.76 5.77
N PHE A 113 2.18 -1.54 6.19
CA PHE A 113 3.33 -1.47 5.31
C PHE A 113 4.17 -2.74 5.47
N THR A 114 4.54 -3.36 4.36
CA THR A 114 5.33 -4.58 4.34
C THR A 114 6.56 -4.37 3.47
N GLU A 115 7.70 -4.15 4.09
CA GLU A 115 8.96 -3.96 3.38
C GLU A 115 9.36 -5.20 2.57
N ALA A 116 9.05 -6.38 3.06
CA ALA A 116 9.26 -7.62 2.33
C ALA A 116 8.54 -7.62 0.96
N LYS A 117 7.28 -7.19 0.92
CA LYS A 117 6.54 -7.06 -0.35
C LYS A 117 7.15 -6.00 -1.24
N TYR A 118 7.53 -4.86 -0.68
CA TYR A 118 8.23 -3.81 -1.41
C TYR A 118 9.52 -4.35 -2.07
N ASN A 119 10.39 -5.01 -1.30
CA ASN A 119 11.65 -5.55 -1.79
C ASN A 119 11.45 -6.67 -2.83
N MET A 120 10.45 -7.54 -2.64
CA MET A 120 10.09 -8.57 -3.62
C MET A 120 9.58 -7.96 -4.92
N THR A 121 8.80 -6.90 -4.85
CA THR A 121 8.31 -6.18 -6.04
C THR A 121 9.46 -5.48 -6.76
N TRP A 122 10.32 -4.79 -6.02
CA TRP A 122 11.50 -4.13 -6.58
C TRP A 122 12.44 -5.10 -7.29
N SER A 123 12.69 -6.26 -6.70
CA SER A 123 13.58 -7.28 -7.26
C SER A 123 12.92 -8.16 -8.34
N GLY A 124 11.63 -7.95 -8.62
CA GLY A 124 10.90 -8.75 -9.59
C GLY A 124 10.54 -10.16 -9.13
N HIS A 125 10.57 -10.43 -7.82
CA HIS A 125 10.19 -11.73 -7.24
C HIS A 125 8.72 -11.79 -6.78
N ALA A 126 8.01 -10.67 -6.78
CA ALA A 126 6.59 -10.66 -6.48
C ALA A 126 5.76 -11.15 -7.69
N VAL A 127 4.69 -11.87 -7.42
CA VAL A 127 3.77 -12.36 -8.48
C VAL A 127 3.25 -11.22 -9.36
N ASP A 128 3.00 -10.06 -8.76
CA ASP A 128 2.54 -8.86 -9.47
C ASP A 128 3.54 -8.38 -10.54
N THR A 129 4.80 -8.82 -10.48
CA THR A 129 5.85 -8.47 -11.43
C THR A 129 6.10 -9.54 -12.50
N ASP A 130 5.34 -10.62 -12.51
CA ASP A 130 5.40 -11.67 -13.55
C ASP A 130 4.68 -11.28 -14.85
N TYR A 131 4.17 -10.07 -14.90
CA TYR A 131 3.44 -9.54 -16.03
C TYR A 131 4.41 -8.97 -17.09
N ASP A 132 4.28 -9.43 -18.33
CA ASP A 132 4.83 -8.85 -19.57
C ASP A 132 6.34 -8.51 -19.52
N ARG A 133 7.14 -9.44 -18.96
CA ARG A 133 8.58 -9.25 -18.69
C ARG A 133 9.41 -8.90 -19.92
N ASP A 134 8.98 -9.33 -21.10
CA ASP A 134 9.75 -9.22 -22.35
C ASP A 134 9.25 -8.10 -23.27
N ASN A 135 8.07 -7.53 -23.03
CA ASN A 135 7.43 -6.63 -23.98
C ASN A 135 7.37 -5.15 -23.57
N GLY A 136 7.81 -4.78 -22.43
CA GLY A 136 7.70 -3.42 -21.92
C GLY A 136 6.34 -3.11 -21.31
N PHE A 137 6.35 -2.25 -20.34
CA PHE A 137 5.21 -1.94 -19.48
C PHE A 137 4.74 -0.49 -19.69
N ILE A 138 3.47 -0.31 -19.98
CA ILE A 138 2.82 1.01 -19.99
C ILE A 138 1.96 1.10 -18.72
N PHE A 139 2.20 2.13 -17.91
CA PHE A 139 1.49 2.30 -16.64
C PHE A 139 -0.02 2.50 -16.91
N PRO A 140 -0.91 1.65 -16.35
CA PRO A 140 -2.33 1.73 -16.63
C PRO A 140 -2.97 2.95 -15.96
N ASN A 141 -4.06 3.45 -16.54
CA ASN A 141 -4.80 4.60 -16.04
C ASN A 141 -3.90 5.80 -15.73
N SER A 142 -3.09 6.17 -16.70
CA SER A 142 -2.09 7.23 -16.56
C SER A 142 -2.09 8.21 -17.72
N VAL A 143 -1.52 9.38 -17.47
CA VAL A 143 -1.43 10.50 -18.42
C VAL A 143 -0.04 11.07 -18.46
N LEU A 144 0.35 11.61 -19.59
CA LEU A 144 1.63 12.31 -19.79
C LEU A 144 1.63 13.65 -19.05
N ALA A 145 2.73 13.95 -18.36
CA ALA A 145 2.85 15.16 -17.55
C ALA A 145 2.73 16.44 -18.38
N SER A 146 3.26 16.44 -19.63
CA SER A 146 3.29 17.64 -20.47
C SER A 146 1.94 17.95 -21.11
N THR A 147 1.15 16.94 -21.45
CA THR A 147 -0.06 17.11 -22.27
C THR A 147 -1.36 16.74 -21.57
N GLY A 148 -1.31 15.89 -20.53
CA GLY A 148 -2.49 15.31 -19.91
C GLY A 148 -3.20 14.25 -20.77
N GLU A 149 -2.62 13.92 -21.94
CA GLU A 149 -3.13 12.88 -22.81
C GLU A 149 -2.85 11.47 -22.23
N PRO A 150 -3.63 10.45 -22.63
CA PRO A 150 -3.38 9.07 -22.22
C PRO A 150 -1.94 8.64 -22.46
N ASN A 151 -1.33 8.00 -21.46
CA ASN A 151 0.05 7.54 -21.56
C ASN A 151 0.21 6.41 -22.58
N THR A 152 1.14 6.60 -23.51
CA THR A 152 1.57 5.60 -24.50
C THR A 152 3.06 5.27 -24.38
N THR A 153 3.77 5.87 -23.43
CA THR A 153 5.20 5.70 -23.23
C THR A 153 5.46 4.44 -22.42
N VAL A 154 6.30 3.57 -22.94
CA VAL A 154 6.79 2.39 -22.24
C VAL A 154 7.70 2.82 -21.09
N ALA A 155 7.47 2.29 -19.90
CA ALA A 155 8.27 2.59 -18.73
C ALA A 155 9.70 2.06 -18.90
N THR A 156 10.68 2.98 -18.76
CA THR A 156 12.11 2.67 -18.73
C THR A 156 12.62 2.96 -17.33
N GLY A 157 12.35 2.04 -16.40
CA GLY A 157 12.75 2.22 -15.01
C GLY A 157 14.19 1.76 -14.74
N ALA A 158 14.75 2.23 -13.63
CA ALA A 158 15.94 1.65 -13.05
C ALA A 158 15.61 0.23 -12.54
N GLY A 159 16.25 -0.78 -13.10
CA GLY A 159 16.00 -2.16 -12.73
C GLY A 159 16.40 -3.13 -13.86
N TYR A 160 16.02 -4.37 -13.73
CA TYR A 160 16.42 -5.43 -14.65
C TYR A 160 15.43 -5.56 -15.81
N GLY A 161 15.68 -4.78 -16.89
CA GLY A 161 14.85 -4.81 -18.11
C GLY A 161 13.39 -4.35 -17.86
N SER A 162 12.45 -4.83 -18.64
CA SER A 162 11.01 -4.54 -18.47
C SER A 162 10.49 -4.94 -17.09
N ASN A 163 11.08 -5.96 -16.49
CA ASN A 163 10.79 -6.40 -15.13
C ASN A 163 11.12 -5.34 -14.07
N GLY A 164 12.27 -4.69 -14.21
CA GLY A 164 12.64 -3.57 -13.35
C GLY A 164 11.72 -2.36 -13.53
N ALA A 165 11.24 -2.11 -14.76
CA ALA A 165 10.28 -1.06 -15.02
C ALA A 165 8.93 -1.33 -14.29
N ILE A 166 8.46 -2.57 -14.30
CA ILE A 166 7.26 -2.96 -13.54
C ILE A 166 7.48 -2.80 -12.03
N ALA A 167 8.61 -3.26 -11.52
CA ALA A 167 8.97 -3.12 -10.11
C ALA A 167 9.03 -1.64 -9.69
N TYR A 168 9.63 -0.79 -10.52
CA TYR A 168 9.66 0.64 -10.28
C TYR A 168 8.26 1.27 -10.31
N ALA A 169 7.43 0.91 -11.28
CA ALA A 169 6.05 1.37 -11.37
C ALA A 169 5.19 0.97 -10.17
N ASN A 170 5.53 -0.14 -9.52
CA ASN A 170 4.83 -0.67 -8.36
C ASN A 170 5.53 -0.34 -7.02
N GLN A 171 6.29 0.73 -6.94
CA GLN A 171 7.05 1.11 -5.74
C GLN A 171 6.21 1.25 -4.46
N LEU A 172 4.91 1.50 -4.57
CA LEU A 172 4.01 1.55 -3.42
C LEU A 172 3.49 0.17 -3.00
N ALA A 173 4.03 -0.92 -3.54
CA ALA A 173 3.59 -2.29 -3.27
C ALA A 173 3.69 -2.71 -1.78
N GLY A 174 4.52 -2.01 -0.99
CA GLY A 174 4.60 -2.24 0.45
C GLY A 174 3.32 -1.92 1.22
N VAL A 175 2.44 -1.09 0.66
CA VAL A 175 1.18 -0.72 1.30
C VAL A 175 0.11 -1.74 0.98
N GLY A 176 -0.44 -2.35 2.00
CA GLY A 176 -1.50 -3.35 1.89
C GLY A 176 -2.67 -3.05 2.82
N SER A 177 -3.67 -3.92 2.77
CA SER A 177 -4.79 -3.91 3.71
C SER A 177 -5.18 -5.32 4.09
N TYR A 178 -5.71 -5.51 5.28
CA TYR A 178 -6.43 -6.72 5.64
C TYR A 178 -7.81 -6.67 4.98
N ASN A 179 -8.10 -7.62 4.12
CA ASN A 179 -9.38 -7.78 3.44
C ASN A 179 -10.11 -9.01 3.95
#